data_308908147513034fa66b317415daaa38
#
_entry.id   308908147513034fa66b317415daaa38
#
_cell.length_a   1.000
_cell.length_b   1.000
_cell.length_c   1.000
_cell.angle_alpha   90.00
_cell.angle_beta   90.00
_cell.angle_gamma   90.00
#
_symmetry.space_group_name_H-M   'P 1'
#
loop_
_entity.id
_entity.type
_entity.pdbx_description
1 polymer ?
#
loop_
_entity_poly.entity_id
_entity_poly.type
_entity_poly.pdbx_seq_one_letter_code
_entity_poly.pdbx_strand_id
1 'polypeptide(L)' 'MKAIEVKLSDIIIQHPEVDSFPQLLDKVRAMTSEHMIFLNFDVKPDYRDTPRNWQWRLESAFSDGGK' A
#
# COMPACT_ATOMS: atom_id res chain seq x y z
N MET A 1 -19.36 6.02 -9.97
CA MET A 1 -18.12 5.26 -10.11
C MET A 1 -17.87 4.46 -8.85
N LYS A 2 -17.56 3.19 -8.99
CA LYS A 2 -17.31 2.33 -7.84
C LYS A 2 -15.86 2.41 -7.42
N ALA A 3 -15.62 2.56 -6.12
CA ALA A 3 -14.29 2.38 -5.57
C ALA A 3 -14.00 0.89 -5.46
N ILE A 4 -12.76 0.52 -5.68
CA ILE A 4 -12.31 -0.86 -5.61
C ILE A 4 -11.60 -1.08 -4.28
N GLU A 5 -12.02 -2.10 -3.54
CA GLU A 5 -11.31 -2.47 -2.32
C GLU A 5 -10.11 -3.35 -2.70
N VAL A 6 -8.94 -2.97 -2.23
CA VAL A 6 -7.71 -3.73 -2.46
C VAL A 6 -7.14 -4.13 -1.10
N LYS A 7 -6.84 -5.40 -0.95
CA LYS A 7 -6.22 -5.90 0.28
C LYS A 7 -4.72 -5.74 0.21
N LEU A 8 -4.13 -5.35 1.32
CA LEU A 8 -2.67 -5.21 1.38
C LEU A 8 -1.97 -6.53 1.06
N SER A 9 -2.53 -7.65 1.50
CA SER A 9 -1.98 -8.96 1.18
C SER A 9 -1.93 -9.22 -0.32
N ASP A 10 -2.96 -8.79 -1.05
CA ASP A 10 -2.99 -8.94 -2.50
C ASP A 10 -1.88 -8.14 -3.17
N ILE A 11 -1.65 -6.93 -2.70
CA ILE A 11 -0.56 -6.09 -3.23
C ILE A 11 0.77 -6.79 -3.05
N ILE A 12 1.01 -7.31 -1.85
CA ILE A 12 2.28 -7.99 -1.53
C ILE A 12 2.46 -9.23 -2.40
N ILE A 13 1.41 -10.01 -2.57
CA ILE A 13 1.46 -11.26 -3.34
C ILE A 13 1.69 -10.96 -4.83
N GLN A 14 0.99 -9.96 -5.37
CA GLN A 14 1.05 -9.63 -6.78
C GLN A 14 2.32 -8.90 -7.19
N HIS A 15 3.06 -8.37 -6.23
CA HIS A 15 4.27 -7.58 -6.50
C HIS A 15 5.46 -8.15 -5.73
N PRO A 16 5.91 -9.37 -6.09
CA PRO A 16 7.04 -9.98 -5.40
C PRO A 16 8.35 -9.22 -5.63
N GLU A 17 8.40 -8.35 -6.62
CA GLU A 17 9.57 -7.49 -6.85
C GLU A 17 9.75 -6.45 -5.73
N VAL A 18 8.70 -6.18 -4.97
CA VAL A 18 8.77 -5.27 -3.82
C VAL A 18 9.40 -6.04 -2.66
N ASP A 19 10.58 -5.60 -2.22
CA ASP A 19 11.32 -6.29 -1.18
C ASP A 19 11.66 -5.39 0.01
N SER A 20 11.11 -4.19 0.04
CA SER A 20 11.35 -3.25 1.14
C SER A 20 10.09 -2.42 1.40
N PHE A 21 10.01 -1.85 2.60
CA PHE A 21 8.87 -1.04 2.98
C PHE A 21 8.75 0.24 2.13
N PRO A 22 9.83 0.99 1.87
CA PRO A 22 9.73 2.15 0.99
C PRO A 22 9.21 1.81 -0.41
N GLN A 23 9.58 0.67 -0.95
CA GLN A 23 9.08 0.23 -2.25
C GLN A 23 7.58 -0.04 -2.19
N LEU A 24 7.11 -0.61 -1.09
CA LEU A 24 5.67 -0.82 -0.89
C LEU A 24 4.92 0.51 -0.86
N LEU A 25 5.47 1.51 -0.17
CA LEU A 25 4.86 2.84 -0.12
C LEU A 25 4.75 3.44 -1.53
N ASP A 26 5.79 3.31 -2.34
CA ASP A 26 5.78 3.81 -3.71
C ASP A 26 4.71 3.10 -4.54
N LYS A 27 4.57 1.79 -4.35
CA LYS A 27 3.57 1.02 -5.07
C LYS A 27 2.15 1.46 -4.70
N VAL A 28 1.89 1.64 -3.42
CA VAL A 28 0.59 2.12 -2.94
C VAL A 28 0.28 3.51 -3.51
N ARG A 29 1.28 4.38 -3.48
CA ARG A 29 1.12 5.74 -3.99
C ARG A 29 0.77 5.73 -5.49
N ALA A 30 1.45 4.90 -6.26
CA ALA A 30 1.19 4.78 -7.69
C ALA A 30 -0.22 4.25 -7.97
N MET A 31 -0.63 3.23 -7.23
CA MET A 31 -1.97 2.66 -7.41
C MET A 31 -3.07 3.66 -7.07
N THR A 32 -2.88 4.43 -6.00
CA THR A 32 -3.87 5.39 -5.56
C THR A 32 -4.00 6.55 -6.54
N SER A 33 -2.89 6.95 -7.18
CA SER A 33 -2.93 8.06 -8.14
C SER A 33 -3.63 7.67 -9.44
N GLU A 34 -3.68 6.38 -9.77
CA GLU A 34 -4.29 5.89 -10.99
C GLU A 34 -5.77 5.57 -10.82
N HIS A 35 -6.16 5.09 -9.65
CA HIS A 35 -7.51 4.58 -9.41
C HIS A 35 -8.02 5.02 -8.04
N MET A 36 -9.34 5.17 -7.95
CA MET A 36 -9.97 5.33 -6.64
C MET A 36 -10.09 3.96 -6.00
N ILE A 37 -9.30 3.73 -4.96
CA ILE A 37 -9.31 2.45 -4.26
C ILE A 37 -9.45 2.66 -2.76
N PHE A 38 -9.97 1.64 -2.08
CA PHE A 38 -9.92 1.52 -0.63
C PHE A 38 -8.87 0.48 -0.29
N LEU A 39 -7.94 0.84 0.57
CA LEU A 39 -6.88 -0.08 0.98
C LEU A 39 -7.25 -0.73 2.30
N ASN A 40 -7.33 -2.06 2.29
CA ASN A 40 -7.63 -2.84 3.47
C ASN A 40 -6.33 -3.39 4.04
N PHE A 41 -6.01 -3.00 5.28
CA PHE A 41 -4.80 -3.45 5.97
C PHE A 41 -5.09 -4.78 6.67
N ASP A 42 -5.20 -5.84 5.88
CA ASP A 42 -5.54 -7.17 6.39
C ASP A 42 -4.33 -7.94 6.92
N VAL A 43 -3.11 -7.49 6.60
CA VAL A 43 -1.88 -8.13 7.08
C VAL A 43 -0.85 -7.04 7.39
N LYS A 44 0.14 -7.41 8.21
CA LYS A 44 1.29 -6.54 8.46
C LYS A 44 2.37 -6.85 7.43
N PRO A 45 2.92 -5.84 6.74
CA PRO A 45 4.05 -6.07 5.82
C PRO A 45 5.23 -6.66 6.58
N ASP A 46 5.84 -7.69 6.01
CA ASP A 46 6.93 -8.42 6.66
C ASP A 46 8.26 -8.15 5.96
N TYR A 47 8.59 -6.88 5.81
CA TYR A 47 9.88 -6.48 5.27
C TYR A 47 10.83 -6.17 6.42
N ARG A 48 12.14 -6.24 6.15
CA ARG A 48 13.16 -5.97 7.15
C ARG A 48 13.00 -4.59 7.78
N ASP A 49 12.65 -3.62 6.94
CA ASP A 49 12.60 -2.23 7.34
C ASP A 49 11.19 -1.74 7.62
N THR A 50 10.24 -2.66 7.82
CA THR A 50 8.88 -2.29 8.19
C THR A 50 8.88 -1.64 9.57
N PRO A 51 8.49 -0.35 9.67
CA PRO A 51 8.50 0.35 10.96
C PRO A 51 7.28 -0.01 11.81
N ARG A 52 7.32 0.39 13.09
CA ARG A 52 6.19 0.16 13.98
C ARG A 52 4.94 0.92 13.55
N ASN A 53 5.13 2.10 12.97
CA ASN A 53 4.03 2.95 12.50
C ASN A 53 3.70 2.69 11.03
N TRP A 54 3.84 1.46 10.58
CA TRP A 54 3.65 1.09 9.19
C TRP A 54 2.25 1.44 8.68
N GLN A 55 1.24 1.29 9.51
CA GLN A 55 -0.14 1.64 9.10
C GLN A 55 -0.24 3.13 8.78
N TRP A 56 0.29 3.96 9.67
CA TRP A 56 0.25 5.40 9.48
C TRP A 56 0.99 5.81 8.20
N ARG A 57 2.14 5.20 7.97
CA ARG A 57 2.92 5.51 6.78
C ARG A 57 2.20 5.09 5.50
N LEU A 58 1.53 3.94 5.51
CA LEU A 58 0.74 3.49 4.36
C LEU A 58 -0.47 4.40 4.14
N GLU A 59 -1.12 4.83 5.20
CA GLU A 59 -2.24 5.77 5.08
C GLU A 59 -1.78 7.10 4.49
N SER A 60 -0.61 7.57 4.89
CA SER A 60 -0.04 8.81 4.33
C SER A 60 0.26 8.65 2.85
N ALA A 61 0.85 7.52 2.45
CA ALA A 61 1.13 7.26 1.05
C ALA A 61 -0.16 7.15 0.23
N PHE A 62 -1.16 6.53 0.80
CA PHE A 62 -2.47 6.40 0.17
C PHE A 62 -3.10 7.78 -0.07
N SER A 63 -3.04 8.65 0.94
CA SER A 63 -3.57 10.00 0.82
C SER A 63 -2.79 10.83 -0.19
N ASP A 64 -1.46 10.72 -0.18
CA ASP A 64 -0.61 11.45 -1.13
C ASP A 64 -0.91 11.03 -2.57
N GLY A 65 -1.08 9.73 -2.81
CA GLY A 65 -1.38 9.24 -4.15
C GLY A 65 -2.75 9.68 -4.63
N GLY A 66 -3.68 9.91 -3.73
CA GLY A 66 -5.04 10.31 -4.06
C GLY A 66 -5.23 11.80 -4.35
N LYS A 67 -4.19 12.59 -4.20
CA LYS A 67 -4.30 14.03 -4.44
C LYS A 67 -4.19 14.41 -5.89
#